data_ade0bf7effacb0bfff6ecae3c53ae5dc
#
_entry.id   ade0bf7effacb0bfff6ecae3c53ae5dc
#
_cell.length_a   1.000
_cell.length_b   1.000
_cell.length_c   1.000
_cell.angle_alpha   90.00
_cell.angle_beta   90.00
_cell.angle_gamma   90.00
#
_symmetry.space_group_name_H-M   'P 1'
#
loop_
_entity.id
_entity.type
_entity.pdbx_description
1 polymer ?
#
loop_
_entity_poly.entity_id
_entity_poly.type
_entity_poly.pdbx_seq_one_letter_code
_entity_poly.pdbx_strand_id
1 'polypeptide(L)'
;CRVFRRNEAVEHVYRELYGNLAKPQLTFLRLKLLELLYHIQADQTVFEENCGYLPKALTEKIKHVKDHMLQNEDGRISLKELAAEHEISLTQLKAGFKQIYGETPYAYLRSYKMHCASQRLLETDLQIGEIALELGYQNPSKFAQAFRAIVGCTPAQYRSGRKNK
;
A
#
# COMPACT_ATOMS: atom_id res chain seq x y z
N CYS A 1 -18.73 -0.82 -5.82
CA CYS A 1 -17.28 -0.98 -5.63
C CYS A 1 -17.07 -2.15 -4.66
N ARG A 2 -16.52 -3.27 -5.11
CA ARG A 2 -16.22 -4.39 -4.20
C ARG A 2 -14.87 -4.12 -3.57
N VAL A 3 -14.82 -4.05 -2.24
CA VAL A 3 -13.59 -3.94 -1.48
C VAL A 3 -13.21 -5.34 -1.03
N PHE A 4 -12.08 -5.84 -1.50
CA PHE A 4 -11.53 -7.12 -1.05
C PHE A 4 -10.75 -6.90 0.24
N ARG A 5 -11.00 -7.70 1.27
CA ARG A 5 -10.12 -7.78 2.43
C ARG A 5 -8.75 -8.28 1.99
N ARG A 6 -7.72 -7.85 2.69
CA ARG A 6 -6.36 -8.38 2.55
C ARG A 6 -6.42 -9.90 2.74
N ASN A 7 -6.22 -10.64 1.65
CA ASN A 7 -6.23 -12.09 1.64
C ASN A 7 -4.77 -12.54 1.43
N GLU A 8 -4.22 -13.24 2.41
CA GLU A 8 -2.82 -13.72 2.36
C GLU A 8 -2.55 -14.60 1.13
N ALA A 9 -3.54 -15.37 0.69
CA ALA A 9 -3.41 -16.20 -0.51
C ALA A 9 -3.30 -15.33 -1.78
N VAL A 10 -4.11 -14.27 -1.89
CA VAL A 10 -4.02 -13.31 -2.99
C VAL A 10 -2.68 -12.58 -2.98
N GLU A 11 -2.21 -12.15 -1.80
CA GLU A 11 -0.87 -11.53 -1.67
C GLU A 11 0.26 -12.49 -2.04
N HIS A 12 0.12 -13.78 -1.73
CA HIS A 12 1.09 -14.80 -2.12
C HIS A 12 1.19 -14.91 -3.63
N VAL A 13 0.03 -15.01 -4.33
CA VAL A 13 -0.02 -15.05 -5.80
C VAL A 13 0.61 -13.81 -6.42
N TYR A 14 0.34 -12.62 -5.86
CA TYR A 14 0.98 -11.38 -6.32
C TYR A 14 2.50 -11.40 -6.14
N ARG A 15 3.01 -11.82 -4.98
CA ARG A 15 4.46 -11.93 -4.74
C ARG A 15 5.15 -12.86 -5.73
N GLU A 16 4.53 -13.99 -6.03
CA GLU A 16 5.08 -14.94 -7.01
C GLU A 16 5.06 -14.38 -8.44
N LEU A 17 3.98 -13.69 -8.84
CA LEU A 17 3.90 -13.01 -10.12
C LEU A 17 5.01 -11.97 -10.27
N TYR A 18 5.18 -11.09 -9.28
CA TYR A 18 6.20 -10.04 -9.33
C TYR A 18 7.63 -10.59 -9.21
N GLY A 19 7.84 -11.67 -8.44
CA GLY A 19 9.14 -12.32 -8.32
C GLY A 19 9.64 -12.97 -9.62
N ASN A 20 8.73 -13.32 -10.54
CA ASN A 20 9.05 -14.02 -11.79
C ASN A 20 8.86 -13.17 -13.06
N LEU A 21 8.67 -11.86 -12.94
CA LEU A 21 8.46 -10.96 -14.09
C LEU A 21 9.66 -10.86 -15.04
N ALA A 22 10.86 -11.26 -14.62
CA ALA A 22 12.07 -11.15 -15.43
C ALA A 22 12.04 -12.06 -16.68
N LYS A 23 11.36 -13.22 -16.64
CA LYS A 23 11.12 -14.12 -17.78
C LYS A 23 9.82 -14.90 -17.57
N PRO A 24 8.65 -14.27 -17.73
CA PRO A 24 7.39 -14.95 -17.46
C PRO A 24 7.10 -15.98 -18.58
N GLN A 25 7.00 -17.25 -18.21
CA GLN A 25 6.44 -18.26 -19.11
C GLN A 25 4.92 -18.08 -19.17
N LEU A 26 4.35 -18.10 -20.38
CA LEU A 26 2.92 -17.90 -20.61
C LEU A 26 2.06 -18.90 -19.79
N THR A 27 2.53 -20.13 -19.65
CA THR A 27 1.87 -21.18 -18.86
C THR A 27 1.83 -20.82 -17.37
N PHE A 28 2.94 -20.29 -16.83
CA PHE A 28 3.00 -19.82 -15.44
C PHE A 28 2.00 -18.68 -15.19
N LEU A 29 1.94 -17.68 -16.08
CA LEU A 29 1.01 -16.57 -15.97
C LEU A 29 -0.46 -17.04 -16.02
N ARG A 30 -0.79 -18.00 -16.87
CA ARG A 30 -2.14 -18.60 -16.96
C ARG A 30 -2.52 -19.32 -15.67
N LEU A 31 -1.63 -20.12 -15.11
CA LEU A 31 -1.86 -20.81 -13.84
C LEU A 31 -2.07 -19.83 -12.68
N LYS A 32 -1.25 -18.80 -12.60
CA LYS A 32 -1.37 -17.77 -11.54
C LYS A 32 -2.64 -16.92 -11.70
N LEU A 33 -3.08 -16.67 -12.92
CA LEU A 33 -4.35 -16.00 -13.17
C LEU A 33 -5.55 -16.86 -12.72
N LEU A 34 -5.53 -18.17 -13.00
CA LEU A 34 -6.57 -19.09 -12.55
C LEU A 34 -6.59 -19.22 -11.02
N GLU A 35 -5.44 -19.31 -10.39
CA GLU A 35 -5.29 -19.32 -8.94
C GLU A 35 -5.85 -18.02 -8.30
N LEU A 36 -5.53 -16.87 -8.88
CA LEU A 36 -6.08 -15.58 -8.46
C LEU A 36 -7.61 -15.54 -8.58
N LEU A 37 -8.15 -15.99 -9.71
CA LEU A 37 -9.60 -16.07 -9.93
C LEU A 37 -10.27 -17.02 -8.93
N TYR A 38 -9.67 -18.16 -8.63
CA TYR A 38 -10.15 -19.10 -7.63
C TYR A 38 -10.23 -18.45 -6.24
N HIS A 39 -9.17 -17.77 -5.79
CA HIS A 39 -9.17 -17.08 -4.50
C HIS A 39 -10.18 -15.93 -4.44
N ILE A 40 -10.36 -15.19 -5.54
CA ILE A 40 -11.39 -14.15 -5.64
C ILE A 40 -12.81 -14.74 -5.55
N GLN A 41 -13.05 -15.91 -6.14
CA GLN A 41 -14.36 -16.57 -6.07
C GLN A 41 -14.60 -17.22 -4.69
N ALA A 42 -13.59 -17.85 -4.12
CA ALA A 42 -13.67 -18.46 -2.79
C ALA A 42 -13.96 -17.44 -1.69
N ASP A 43 -13.43 -16.21 -1.81
CA ASP A 43 -13.71 -15.11 -0.88
C ASP A 43 -15.14 -14.57 -0.97
N GLN A 44 -15.90 -14.90 -2.03
CA GLN A 44 -17.32 -14.46 -2.15
C GLN A 44 -18.24 -15.11 -1.11
N THR A 45 -17.84 -16.22 -0.53
CA THR A 45 -18.63 -16.93 0.49
C THR A 45 -18.56 -16.31 1.89
N VAL A 46 -17.62 -15.39 2.14
CA VAL A 46 -17.41 -14.75 3.45
C VAL A 46 -18.04 -13.34 3.53
N PHE A 47 -18.71 -12.89 2.47
CA PHE A 47 -19.15 -11.49 2.31
C PHE A 47 -20.47 -11.12 2.99
N GLU A 48 -21.17 -12.05 3.69
CA GLU A 48 -22.54 -11.76 4.13
C GLU A 48 -22.69 -11.09 5.48
N GLU A 49 -21.70 -10.99 6.35
CA GLU A 49 -22.05 -10.66 7.74
C GLU A 49 -21.64 -9.30 8.30
N ASN A 50 -20.78 -8.48 7.70
CA ASN A 50 -20.45 -7.17 8.33
C ASN A 50 -19.87 -6.07 7.42
N CYS A 51 -20.14 -6.04 6.15
CA CYS A 51 -19.78 -4.88 5.33
C CYS A 51 -20.94 -3.87 5.36
N GLY A 52 -20.97 -3.01 6.37
CA GLY A 52 -21.89 -1.87 6.39
C GLY A 52 -21.75 -1.12 5.06
N TYR A 53 -22.89 -0.92 4.38
CA TYR A 53 -22.96 -0.18 3.11
C TYR A 53 -22.41 1.24 3.33
N LEU A 54 -21.27 1.55 2.71
CA LEU A 54 -20.76 2.92 2.67
C LEU A 54 -21.51 3.67 1.56
N PRO A 55 -22.14 4.81 1.86
CA PRO A 55 -22.75 5.65 0.85
C PRO A 55 -21.75 5.99 -0.26
N LYS A 56 -22.19 5.96 -1.51
CA LYS A 56 -21.33 6.27 -2.68
C LYS A 56 -20.61 7.62 -2.51
N ALA A 57 -21.34 8.63 -2.03
CA ALA A 57 -20.79 9.96 -1.78
C ALA A 57 -19.64 9.94 -0.76
N LEU A 58 -19.76 9.16 0.34
CA LEU A 58 -18.69 9.03 1.32
C LEU A 58 -17.50 8.25 0.75
N THR A 59 -17.75 7.21 -0.05
CA THR A 59 -16.70 6.44 -0.71
C THR A 59 -15.87 7.33 -1.65
N GLU A 60 -16.50 8.19 -2.44
CA GLU A 60 -15.80 9.10 -3.33
C GLU A 60 -14.99 10.16 -2.54
N LYS A 61 -15.56 10.74 -1.48
CA LYS A 61 -14.83 11.66 -0.59
C LYS A 61 -13.57 10.99 0.00
N ILE A 62 -13.67 9.75 0.45
CA ILE A 62 -12.52 9.01 1.02
C ILE A 62 -11.45 8.73 -0.05
N LYS A 63 -11.83 8.44 -1.29
CA LYS A 63 -10.88 8.30 -2.40
C LYS A 63 -10.14 9.61 -2.66
N HIS A 64 -10.83 10.74 -2.71
CA HIS A 64 -10.20 12.05 -2.87
C HIS A 64 -9.24 12.37 -1.72
N VAL A 65 -9.63 12.06 -0.47
CA VAL A 65 -8.72 12.18 0.69
C VAL A 65 -7.46 11.34 0.49
N LYS A 66 -7.59 10.09 0.04
CA LYS A 66 -6.42 9.25 -0.26
C LYS A 66 -5.52 9.88 -1.33
N ASP A 67 -6.09 10.34 -2.42
CA ASP A 67 -5.31 10.94 -3.51
C ASP A 67 -4.59 12.21 -3.03
N HIS A 68 -5.26 13.04 -2.23
CA HIS A 68 -4.68 14.24 -1.61
C HIS A 68 -3.54 13.88 -0.63
N MET A 69 -3.72 12.84 0.19
CA MET A 69 -2.66 12.34 1.08
C MET A 69 -1.41 11.88 0.31
N LEU A 70 -1.57 11.24 -0.84
CA LEU A 70 -0.45 10.74 -1.65
C LEU A 70 0.27 11.85 -2.41
N GLN A 71 -0.42 12.92 -2.78
CA GLN A 71 0.18 14.10 -3.41
C GLN A 71 1.01 14.95 -2.45
N ASN A 72 0.66 14.94 -1.15
CA ASN A 72 1.38 15.67 -0.11
C ASN A 72 2.43 14.76 0.54
N GLU A 73 3.51 14.48 -0.18
CA GLU A 73 4.60 13.62 0.26
C GLU A 73 5.29 14.10 1.56
N ASP A 74 5.25 15.40 1.84
CA ASP A 74 5.86 16.02 3.03
C ASP A 74 5.19 15.63 4.36
N GLY A 75 4.02 15.02 4.34
CA GLY A 75 3.31 14.55 5.53
C GLY A 75 2.87 15.66 6.49
N ARG A 76 2.77 16.91 6.03
CA ARG A 76 2.45 18.10 6.84
C ARG A 76 0.96 18.30 7.07
N ILE A 77 0.09 17.67 6.23
CA ILE A 77 -1.35 17.84 6.37
C ILE A 77 -1.88 16.84 7.39
N SER A 78 -2.62 17.36 8.38
CA SER A 78 -3.27 16.52 9.36
C SER A 78 -4.51 15.83 8.78
N LEU A 79 -4.79 14.60 9.22
CA LEU A 79 -6.04 13.92 8.82
C LEU A 79 -7.30 14.71 9.21
N LYS A 80 -7.21 15.55 10.24
CA LYS A 80 -8.31 16.39 10.68
C LYS A 80 -8.59 17.49 9.66
N GLU A 81 -7.55 18.12 9.11
CA GLU A 81 -7.66 19.15 8.07
C GLU A 81 -8.20 18.54 6.78
N LEU A 82 -7.66 17.38 6.36
CA LEU A 82 -8.18 16.66 5.19
C LEU A 82 -9.65 16.26 5.32
N ALA A 83 -10.05 15.78 6.50
CA ALA A 83 -11.44 15.43 6.74
C ALA A 83 -12.36 16.67 6.65
N ALA A 84 -11.93 17.81 7.22
CA ALA A 84 -12.67 19.06 7.15
C ALA A 84 -12.78 19.60 5.73
N GLU A 85 -11.70 19.57 4.95
CA GLU A 85 -11.67 20.01 3.55
C GLU A 85 -12.64 19.21 2.66
N HIS A 86 -12.78 17.90 2.93
CA HIS A 86 -13.70 17.03 2.20
C HIS A 86 -15.08 16.91 2.88
N GLU A 87 -15.38 17.75 3.87
CA GLU A 87 -16.68 17.80 4.57
C GLU A 87 -17.11 16.44 5.13
N ILE A 88 -16.18 15.74 5.79
CA ILE A 88 -16.44 14.49 6.50
C ILE A 88 -15.85 14.57 7.91
N SER A 89 -16.46 13.86 8.88
CA SER A 89 -15.87 13.77 10.20
C SER A 89 -14.61 12.91 10.21
N LEU A 90 -13.67 13.18 11.11
CA LEU A 90 -12.46 12.36 11.26
C LEU A 90 -12.79 10.89 11.58
N THR A 91 -13.90 10.66 12.31
CA THR A 91 -14.39 9.31 12.62
C THR A 91 -14.86 8.58 11.36
N GLN A 92 -15.67 9.25 10.52
CA GLN A 92 -16.13 8.71 9.24
C GLN A 92 -14.94 8.43 8.31
N LEU A 93 -13.97 9.36 8.25
CA LEU A 93 -12.76 9.15 7.45
C LEU A 93 -12.02 7.90 7.90
N LYS A 94 -11.68 7.78 9.20
CA LYS A 94 -10.91 6.63 9.70
C LYS A 94 -11.65 5.29 9.51
N ALA A 95 -12.94 5.25 9.83
CA ALA A 95 -13.75 4.05 9.70
C ALA A 95 -13.92 3.64 8.23
N GLY A 96 -14.33 4.57 7.38
CA GLY A 96 -14.56 4.29 5.97
C GLY A 96 -13.26 4.01 5.22
N PHE A 97 -12.15 4.67 5.56
CA PHE A 97 -10.85 4.38 4.98
C PHE A 97 -10.40 2.94 5.31
N LYS A 98 -10.52 2.53 6.59
CA LYS A 98 -10.22 1.15 6.99
C LYS A 98 -11.16 0.15 6.30
N GLN A 99 -12.42 0.50 6.10
CA GLN A 99 -13.38 -0.36 5.40
C GLN A 99 -13.04 -0.51 3.91
N ILE A 100 -12.57 0.56 3.24
CA ILE A 100 -12.24 0.56 1.80
C ILE A 100 -10.86 -0.06 1.55
N TYR A 101 -9.85 0.31 2.35
CA TYR A 101 -8.45 -0.05 2.10
C TYR A 101 -7.88 -1.11 3.05
N GLY A 102 -8.66 -1.57 4.03
CA GLY A 102 -8.25 -2.60 4.99
C GLY A 102 -7.40 -2.09 6.15
N GLU A 103 -6.84 -0.89 6.06
CA GLU A 103 -5.92 -0.31 7.04
C GLU A 103 -6.22 1.17 7.34
N THR A 104 -5.57 1.70 8.36
CA THR A 104 -5.75 3.12 8.72
C THR A 104 -5.06 4.03 7.70
N PRO A 105 -5.51 5.31 7.53
CA PRO A 105 -4.86 6.26 6.62
C PRO A 105 -3.35 6.40 6.82
N TYR A 106 -2.89 6.46 8.07
CA TYR A 106 -1.45 6.55 8.37
C TYR A 106 -0.68 5.28 8.05
N ALA A 107 -1.26 4.10 8.27
CA ALA A 107 -0.63 2.83 7.91
C ALA A 107 -0.50 2.73 6.39
N TYR A 108 -1.55 3.07 5.66
CA TYR A 108 -1.56 3.12 4.20
C TYR A 108 -0.48 4.06 3.63
N LEU A 109 -0.43 5.31 4.12
CA LEU A 109 0.58 6.27 3.69
C LEU A 109 2.00 5.79 3.98
N ARG A 110 2.21 5.17 5.14
CA ARG A 110 3.51 4.60 5.51
C ARG A 110 3.90 3.45 4.57
N SER A 111 2.99 2.53 4.28
CA SER A 111 3.21 1.43 3.33
C SER A 111 3.54 1.97 1.93
N TYR A 112 2.77 2.94 1.45
CA TYR A 112 3.01 3.62 0.18
C TYR A 112 4.42 4.24 0.10
N LYS A 113 4.81 5.03 1.11
CA LYS A 113 6.15 5.64 1.19
C LYS A 113 7.28 4.60 1.15
N MET A 114 7.10 3.46 1.80
CA MET A 114 8.11 2.38 1.77
C MET A 114 8.21 1.69 0.41
N HIS A 115 7.09 1.58 -0.32
CA HIS A 115 7.12 1.09 -1.71
C HIS A 115 7.83 2.09 -2.64
N CYS A 116 7.55 3.39 -2.52
CA CYS A 116 8.29 4.43 -3.24
C CYS A 116 9.79 4.40 -2.90
N ALA A 117 10.13 4.22 -1.62
CA ALA A 117 11.53 4.05 -1.19
C ALA A 117 12.19 2.85 -1.87
N SER A 118 11.48 1.71 -1.94
CA SER A 118 11.99 0.49 -2.58
C SER A 118 12.33 0.74 -4.06
N GLN A 119 11.47 1.44 -4.78
CA GLN A 119 11.71 1.79 -6.18
C GLN A 119 12.92 2.72 -6.31
N ARG A 120 12.97 3.82 -5.54
CA ARG A 120 14.11 4.76 -5.57
C ARG A 120 15.43 4.09 -5.22
N LEU A 121 15.45 3.16 -4.27
CA LEU A 121 16.65 2.37 -3.92
C LEU A 121 17.15 1.50 -5.06
N LEU A 122 16.27 1.03 -5.95
CA LEU A 122 16.60 0.22 -7.11
C LEU A 122 16.95 1.07 -8.36
N GLU A 123 16.32 2.21 -8.52
CA GLU A 123 16.38 3.02 -9.75
C GLU A 123 17.42 4.15 -9.67
N THR A 124 17.81 4.57 -8.46
CA THR A 124 18.70 5.72 -8.26
C THR A 124 19.93 5.35 -7.41
N ASP A 125 20.96 6.16 -7.53
CA ASP A 125 22.16 6.09 -6.68
C ASP A 125 22.12 7.09 -5.49
N LEU A 126 20.96 7.75 -5.25
CA LEU A 126 20.74 8.65 -4.13
C LEU A 126 21.13 7.98 -2.81
N GLN A 127 21.68 8.73 -1.88
CA GLN A 127 21.96 8.21 -0.54
C GLN A 127 20.67 7.80 0.18
N ILE A 128 20.74 6.76 1.01
CA ILE A 128 19.56 6.27 1.77
C ILE A 128 18.96 7.39 2.62
N GLY A 129 19.81 8.27 3.16
CA GLY A 129 19.38 9.44 3.92
C GLY A 129 18.63 10.47 3.08
N GLU A 130 19.03 10.68 1.84
CA GLU A 130 18.36 11.59 0.89
C GLU A 130 16.96 11.05 0.55
N ILE A 131 16.86 9.76 0.22
CA ILE A 131 15.57 9.09 -0.02
C ILE A 131 14.65 9.20 1.21
N ALA A 132 15.21 9.04 2.42
CA ALA A 132 14.44 9.19 3.65
C ALA A 132 13.89 10.62 3.82
N LEU A 133 14.71 11.64 3.56
CA LEU A 133 14.32 13.04 3.63
C LEU A 133 13.24 13.41 2.61
N GLU A 134 13.38 12.98 1.36
CA GLU A 134 12.37 13.19 0.30
C GLU A 134 11.01 12.59 0.67
N LEU A 135 11.00 11.46 1.39
CA LEU A 135 9.77 10.82 1.87
C LEU A 135 9.27 11.38 3.22
N GLY A 136 9.88 12.49 3.69
CA GLY A 136 9.47 13.19 4.91
C GLY A 136 10.00 12.58 6.21
N TYR A 137 11.01 11.72 6.17
CA TYR A 137 11.65 11.15 7.35
C TYR A 137 12.88 11.97 7.74
N GLN A 138 12.76 12.81 8.76
CA GLN A 138 13.89 13.57 9.31
C GLN A 138 14.89 12.68 10.06
N ASN A 139 14.47 11.50 10.52
CA ASN A 139 15.33 10.57 11.26
C ASN A 139 15.55 9.30 10.42
N PRO A 140 16.80 9.08 9.92
CA PRO A 140 17.14 7.90 9.12
C PRO A 140 16.90 6.56 9.84
N SER A 141 17.06 6.52 11.17
CA SER A 141 16.81 5.30 11.95
C SER A 141 15.33 4.93 11.96
N LYS A 142 14.43 5.92 12.10
CA LYS A 142 12.98 5.69 11.99
C LYS A 142 12.57 5.24 10.59
N PHE A 143 13.20 5.80 9.55
CA PHE A 143 13.01 5.36 8.18
C PHE A 143 13.44 3.90 8.00
N ALA A 144 14.66 3.54 8.42
CA ALA A 144 15.17 2.17 8.30
C ALA A 144 14.30 1.15 9.06
N GLN A 145 13.80 1.52 10.23
CA GLN A 145 12.88 0.70 11.02
C GLN A 145 11.54 0.50 10.30
N ALA A 146 10.94 1.58 9.78
CA ALA A 146 9.68 1.52 9.02
C ALA A 146 9.84 0.69 7.75
N PHE A 147 10.95 0.87 7.02
CA PHE A 147 11.27 0.12 5.82
C PHE A 147 11.39 -1.38 6.11
N ARG A 148 12.18 -1.74 7.14
CA ARG A 148 12.35 -3.15 7.54
C ARG A 148 11.03 -3.79 7.97
N ALA A 149 10.17 -3.03 8.66
CA ALA A 149 8.88 -3.55 9.11
C ALA A 149 7.92 -3.89 7.95
N ILE A 150 8.03 -3.19 6.81
CA ILE A 150 7.13 -3.36 5.67
C ILE A 150 7.78 -4.23 4.59
N VAL A 151 9.06 -4.02 4.29
CA VAL A 151 9.77 -4.72 3.19
C VAL A 151 10.49 -5.99 3.68
N GLY A 152 10.70 -6.14 4.99
CA GLY A 152 11.32 -7.32 5.59
C GLY A 152 12.84 -7.25 5.75
N CYS A 153 13.53 -6.31 5.09
CA CYS A 153 14.98 -6.12 5.18
C CYS A 153 15.34 -4.64 5.31
N THR A 154 16.58 -4.33 5.64
CA THR A 154 17.04 -2.93 5.74
C THR A 154 17.19 -2.30 4.34
N PRO A 155 17.09 -0.95 4.22
CA PRO A 155 17.31 -0.26 2.95
C PRO A 155 18.68 -0.58 2.31
N ALA A 156 19.72 -0.73 3.13
CA ALA A 156 21.06 -1.08 2.66
C ALA A 156 21.12 -2.50 2.08
N GLN A 157 20.51 -3.48 2.78
CA GLN A 157 20.39 -4.85 2.29
C GLN A 157 19.57 -4.93 1.01
N TYR A 158 18.46 -4.18 0.93
CA TYR A 158 17.61 -4.12 -0.25
C TYR A 158 18.37 -3.60 -1.47
N ARG A 159 19.16 -2.52 -1.31
CA ARG A 159 20.02 -1.95 -2.36
C ARG A 159 21.14 -2.90 -2.77
N SER A 160 21.81 -3.57 -1.81
CA SER A 160 22.88 -4.51 -2.12
C SER A 160 22.42 -5.74 -2.90
N GLY A 161 21.19 -6.18 -2.69
CA GLY A 161 20.56 -7.24 -3.49
C GLY A 161 20.40 -6.89 -4.98
N ARG A 162 20.40 -5.58 -5.35
CA ARG A 162 20.43 -5.12 -6.75
C ARG A 162 21.81 -5.37 -7.40
N LYS A 163 22.90 -5.18 -6.64
CA LYS A 163 24.27 -5.28 -7.18
C LYS A 163 24.72 -6.72 -7.43
N ASN A 164 23.98 -7.70 -6.90
CA ASN A 164 24.29 -9.14 -7.02
C ASN A 164 23.41 -9.88 -8.04
N LYS A 165 22.62 -9.18 -8.85
CA LYS A 165 21.86 -9.68 -10.01
C LYS A 165 22.38 -9.04 -11.29
#